data_b971cfe8179880617901cf32d0b930f0
#
_entry.id   b971cfe8179880617901cf32d0b930f0
#
_cell.length_a   1.000
_cell.length_b   1.000
_cell.length_c   1.000
_cell.angle_alpha   90.00
_cell.angle_beta   90.00
_cell.angle_gamma   90.00
#
_symmetry.space_group_name_H-M   'P 1'
#
loop_
_entity.id
_entity.type
_entity.pdbx_description
1 polymer ?
#
loop_
_entity_poly.entity_id
_entity_poly.type
_entity_poly.pdbx_seq_one_letter_code
_entity_poly.pdbx_strand_id
1 'polypeptide(L)'
;MILEERDRSDGKPMKHIFAVTVLSLVVFFIQTNKGEAMNAHDFDFESIDGAPMAMENYTGKVVLLVNTASFCGFTPQYAALQSLWQNYRDRGLVVLGVPSNDFGGQEPHAESDIKDFCVTNFGVDFPMTTKQHVIGPNAHPLYKWIVNEAGEDSAPRWNFHKYLIGPDGELAGLWPSRVNPTDAEIVGAIEPLLPE
;
A
#
# COMPACT_ATOMS: atom_id res chain seq x y z
N MET A 1 14.44 106.05 9.03
CA MET A 1 14.52 106.57 7.65
C MET A 1 14.36 105.34 6.73
N ILE A 2 13.16 105.35 6.11
CA ILE A 2 12.93 104.86 4.75
C ILE A 2 13.15 103.31 4.54
N LEU A 3 12.36 102.52 3.96
CA LEU A 3 11.03 102.47 3.30
C LEU A 3 10.70 100.94 3.28
N GLU A 4 9.58 100.54 3.62
CA GLU A 4 8.44 100.06 2.82
C GLU A 4 8.83 99.34 1.51
N GLU A 5 8.52 98.14 1.41
CA GLU A 5 7.75 97.66 0.28
C GLU A 5 7.04 96.28 0.56
N ARG A 6 5.77 96.31 0.26
CA ARG A 6 4.83 95.20 0.28
C ARG A 6 5.04 94.39 -0.99
N ASP A 7 4.98 93.12 -0.89
CA ASP A 7 4.33 92.39 -1.99
C ASP A 7 3.45 91.29 -1.47
N ARG A 8 2.30 91.23 -2.07
CA ARG A 8 1.13 90.46 -1.76
C ARG A 8 1.08 89.38 -2.87
N SER A 9 1.11 88.09 -2.58
CA SER A 9 0.45 87.14 -3.46
C SER A 9 0.05 85.85 -2.75
N ASP A 10 -1.18 85.67 -2.69
CA ASP A 10 -2.02 84.46 -2.89
C ASP A 10 -1.64 83.14 -2.17
N GLY A 11 -2.40 82.99 -1.08
CA GLY A 11 -2.50 81.66 -0.43
C GLY A 11 -3.19 80.59 -1.27
N LYS A 12 -2.52 79.51 -1.50
CA LYS A 12 -3.15 78.26 -1.86
C LYS A 12 -2.77 77.22 -0.82
N PRO A 13 -3.74 76.49 -0.25
CA PRO A 13 -3.42 75.47 0.69
C PRO A 13 -2.86 74.25 -0.07
N MET A 14 -1.67 73.83 0.28
CA MET A 14 -0.99 72.65 -0.23
C MET A 14 -1.66 71.43 0.39
N LYS A 15 -2.45 70.71 -0.41
CA LYS A 15 -3.04 69.40 -0.04
C LYS A 15 -1.94 68.37 0.00
N HIS A 16 -1.53 68.01 1.19
CA HIS A 16 -0.66 66.85 1.37
C HIS A 16 -1.45 65.51 1.05
N ILE A 17 -1.22 64.96 -0.12
CA ILE A 17 -1.72 63.65 -0.47
C ILE A 17 -0.78 62.65 0.20
N PHE A 18 -1.25 62.04 1.30
CA PHE A 18 -0.62 60.88 1.88
C PHE A 18 -0.90 59.70 0.95
N ALA A 19 0.08 59.33 0.13
CA ALA A 19 0.06 58.09 -0.60
C ALA A 19 0.32 56.93 0.38
N VAL A 20 -0.76 56.26 0.82
CA VAL A 20 -0.66 55.03 1.57
C VAL A 20 -0.28 53.92 0.58
N THR A 21 1.00 53.57 0.55
CA THR A 21 1.49 52.42 -0.21
C THR A 21 1.12 51.15 0.56
N VAL A 22 0.03 50.52 0.16
CA VAL A 22 -0.33 49.19 0.67
C VAL A 22 0.63 48.16 0.04
N LEU A 23 1.64 47.79 0.82
CA LEU A 23 2.56 46.70 0.47
C LEU A 23 1.81 45.35 0.67
N SER A 24 1.18 44.87 -0.40
CA SER A 24 0.57 43.56 -0.41
C SER A 24 1.65 42.50 -0.31
N LEU A 25 1.83 41.94 0.89
CA LEU A 25 2.64 40.73 1.10
C LEU A 25 1.91 39.54 0.44
N VAL A 26 2.30 39.21 -0.77
CA VAL A 26 1.90 37.93 -1.39
C VAL A 26 2.71 36.83 -0.72
N VAL A 27 2.11 36.20 0.30
CA VAL A 27 2.67 34.99 0.90
C VAL A 27 2.47 33.86 -0.11
N PHE A 28 3.51 33.55 -0.86
CA PHE A 28 3.56 32.34 -1.66
C PHE A 28 3.61 31.14 -0.68
N PHE A 29 2.49 30.48 -0.46
CA PHE A 29 2.48 29.14 0.12
C PHE A 29 3.13 28.21 -0.91
N ILE A 30 4.41 27.94 -0.74
CA ILE A 30 5.05 26.81 -1.41
C ILE A 30 4.43 25.56 -0.75
N GLN A 31 3.38 25.03 -1.36
CA GLN A 31 2.96 23.66 -1.09
C GLN A 31 4.09 22.77 -1.59
N THR A 32 4.96 22.34 -0.70
CA THR A 32 5.83 21.19 -0.93
C THR A 32 4.90 20.00 -1.03
N ASN A 33 4.53 19.62 -2.26
CA ASN A 33 4.04 18.27 -2.52
C ASN A 33 5.19 17.33 -2.09
N LYS A 34 5.13 16.86 -0.86
CA LYS A 34 5.82 15.67 -0.44
C LYS A 34 5.20 14.59 -1.31
N GLY A 35 5.89 14.16 -2.37
CA GLY A 35 5.45 13.00 -3.14
C GLY A 35 5.14 11.91 -2.12
N GLU A 36 3.92 11.39 -2.13
CA GLU A 36 3.55 10.29 -1.27
C GLU A 36 4.56 9.18 -1.53
N ALA A 37 5.13 8.63 -0.46
CA ALA A 37 6.03 7.49 -0.58
C ALA A 37 5.22 6.33 -1.20
N MET A 38 5.84 5.59 -2.11
CA MET A 38 5.23 4.42 -2.72
C MET A 38 4.84 3.41 -1.64
N ASN A 39 3.63 2.87 -1.70
CA ASN A 39 3.12 1.87 -0.78
C ASN A 39 2.52 0.67 -1.55
N ALA A 40 1.99 -0.33 -0.85
CA ALA A 40 1.48 -1.55 -1.48
C ALA A 40 0.28 -1.31 -2.42
N HIS A 41 -0.46 -0.23 -2.26
CA HIS A 41 -1.61 0.09 -3.11
C HIS A 41 -1.20 0.57 -4.53
N ASP A 42 0.07 0.95 -4.73
CA ASP A 42 0.59 1.40 -6.03
C ASP A 42 0.89 0.25 -7.01
N PHE A 43 0.65 -1.00 -6.62
CA PHE A 43 0.94 -2.18 -7.43
C PHE A 43 -0.33 -2.85 -7.95
N ASP A 44 -0.18 -3.55 -9.08
CA ASP A 44 -1.27 -4.27 -9.72
C ASP A 44 -0.89 -5.74 -9.93
N PHE A 45 -1.89 -6.61 -9.80
CA PHE A 45 -1.83 -7.99 -10.21
C PHE A 45 -2.85 -8.28 -11.31
N GLU A 46 -2.80 -9.49 -11.80
CA GLU A 46 -3.86 -10.13 -12.55
C GLU A 46 -4.45 -11.24 -11.67
N SER A 47 -5.78 -11.31 -11.58
CA SER A 47 -6.46 -12.37 -10.83
C SER A 47 -6.23 -13.72 -11.48
N ILE A 48 -6.39 -14.80 -10.74
CA ILE A 48 -6.25 -16.17 -11.25
C ILE A 48 -7.18 -16.47 -12.44
N ASP A 49 -8.22 -15.66 -12.62
CA ASP A 49 -9.18 -15.73 -13.74
C ASP A 49 -8.81 -14.80 -14.90
N GLY A 50 -7.67 -14.11 -14.84
CA GLY A 50 -7.18 -13.21 -15.89
C GLY A 50 -7.77 -11.80 -15.86
N ALA A 51 -8.48 -11.39 -14.81
CA ALA A 51 -9.01 -10.03 -14.68
C ALA A 51 -7.98 -9.11 -13.98
N PRO A 52 -7.95 -7.80 -14.32
CA PRO A 52 -7.11 -6.84 -13.59
C PRO A 52 -7.45 -6.82 -12.08
N MET A 53 -6.43 -6.79 -11.24
CA MET A 53 -6.54 -6.77 -9.79
C MET A 53 -5.60 -5.70 -9.22
N ALA A 54 -6.08 -4.46 -9.15
CA ALA A 54 -5.34 -3.36 -8.56
C ALA A 54 -5.34 -3.47 -7.04
N MET A 55 -4.17 -3.32 -6.41
CA MET A 55 -4.05 -3.28 -4.94
C MET A 55 -4.74 -2.05 -4.35
N GLU A 56 -4.92 -0.98 -5.11
CA GLU A 56 -5.73 0.19 -4.75
C GLU A 56 -7.16 -0.18 -4.32
N ASN A 57 -7.75 -1.25 -4.88
CA ASN A 57 -9.07 -1.75 -4.51
C ASN A 57 -9.15 -2.26 -3.06
N TYR A 58 -8.01 -2.45 -2.42
CA TYR A 58 -7.89 -2.88 -1.03
C TYR A 58 -7.54 -1.74 -0.07
N THR A 59 -7.52 -0.49 -0.54
CA THR A 59 -7.35 0.70 0.33
C THR A 59 -8.37 0.68 1.47
N GLY A 60 -7.90 0.92 2.69
CA GLY A 60 -8.72 0.86 3.90
C GLY A 60 -9.00 -0.57 4.41
N LYS A 61 -8.40 -1.59 3.79
CA LYS A 61 -8.48 -3.00 4.24
C LYS A 61 -7.11 -3.50 4.66
N VAL A 62 -7.10 -4.45 5.57
CA VAL A 62 -5.89 -5.18 5.95
C VAL A 62 -5.68 -6.33 4.97
N VAL A 63 -4.49 -6.45 4.37
CA VAL A 63 -4.20 -7.53 3.40
C VAL A 63 -3.14 -8.47 3.97
N LEU A 64 -3.49 -9.76 4.09
CA LEU A 64 -2.53 -10.84 4.33
C LEU A 64 -2.14 -11.45 2.98
N LEU A 65 -0.99 -11.03 2.46
CA LEU A 65 -0.40 -11.52 1.22
C LEU A 65 0.42 -12.78 1.49
N VAL A 66 0.19 -13.85 0.73
CA VAL A 66 0.85 -15.14 0.95
C VAL A 66 1.28 -15.76 -0.39
N ASN A 67 2.55 -16.06 -0.57
CA ASN A 67 2.99 -16.82 -1.75
C ASN A 67 2.70 -18.31 -1.54
N THR A 68 2.00 -18.94 -2.48
CA THR A 68 1.42 -20.27 -2.33
C THR A 68 1.95 -21.27 -3.35
N ALA A 69 1.78 -22.55 -3.07
CA ALA A 69 2.06 -23.63 -4.01
C ALA A 69 1.24 -24.90 -3.69
N SER A 70 0.83 -25.63 -4.73
CA SER A 70 -0.03 -26.83 -4.61
C SER A 70 0.70 -28.07 -4.12
N PHE A 71 2.03 -28.18 -4.35
CA PHE A 71 2.83 -29.38 -4.03
C PHE A 71 3.89 -29.15 -2.94
N CYS A 72 3.55 -28.36 -1.95
CA CYS A 72 4.44 -27.99 -0.84
C CYS A 72 4.04 -28.72 0.45
N GLY A 73 5.01 -29.02 1.33
CA GLY A 73 4.70 -29.52 2.67
C GLY A 73 3.83 -28.58 3.50
N PHE A 74 3.79 -27.29 3.17
CA PHE A 74 2.94 -26.27 3.81
C PHE A 74 1.58 -26.09 3.13
N THR A 75 1.25 -26.78 2.04
CA THR A 75 -0.04 -26.69 1.33
C THR A 75 -1.27 -26.86 2.25
N PRO A 76 -1.24 -27.67 3.32
CA PRO A 76 -2.35 -27.71 4.27
C PRO A 76 -2.70 -26.39 4.94
N GLN A 77 -1.82 -25.38 4.90
CA GLN A 77 -2.11 -24.04 5.41
C GLN A 77 -3.21 -23.29 4.61
N TYR A 78 -3.58 -23.76 3.41
CA TYR A 78 -4.75 -23.23 2.70
C TYR A 78 -6.02 -23.31 3.55
N ALA A 79 -6.22 -24.39 4.31
CA ALA A 79 -7.37 -24.52 5.21
C ALA A 79 -7.38 -23.44 6.30
N ALA A 80 -6.20 -23.13 6.87
CA ALA A 80 -6.06 -22.07 7.88
C ALA A 80 -6.25 -20.68 7.28
N LEU A 81 -5.73 -20.42 6.07
CA LEU A 81 -5.97 -19.17 5.33
C LEU A 81 -7.45 -18.97 5.02
N GLN A 82 -8.14 -20.04 4.58
CA GLN A 82 -9.57 -20.00 4.30
C GLN A 82 -10.38 -19.73 5.57
N SER A 83 -10.03 -20.37 6.69
CA SER A 83 -10.67 -20.11 7.97
C SER A 83 -10.48 -18.64 8.42
N LEU A 84 -9.24 -18.13 8.30
CA LEU A 84 -8.95 -16.73 8.64
C LEU A 84 -9.75 -15.75 7.76
N TRP A 85 -9.79 -16.00 6.45
CA TRP A 85 -10.60 -15.24 5.51
C TRP A 85 -12.08 -15.23 5.90
N GLN A 86 -12.67 -16.38 6.15
CA GLN A 86 -14.09 -16.50 6.52
C GLN A 86 -14.42 -15.74 7.82
N ASN A 87 -13.52 -15.76 8.79
CA ASN A 87 -13.74 -15.13 10.10
C ASN A 87 -13.59 -13.60 10.06
N TYR A 88 -12.77 -13.06 9.16
CA TYR A 88 -12.37 -11.65 9.21
C TYR A 88 -12.71 -10.84 7.95
N ARG A 89 -13.13 -11.44 6.83
CA ARG A 89 -13.43 -10.71 5.59
C ARG A 89 -14.50 -9.62 5.78
N ASP A 90 -15.54 -9.90 6.55
CA ASP A 90 -16.62 -8.95 6.81
C ASP A 90 -16.17 -7.83 7.78
N ARG A 91 -15.01 -8.00 8.40
CA ARG A 91 -14.34 -7.02 9.25
C ARG A 91 -13.22 -6.26 8.53
N GLY A 92 -13.03 -6.48 7.23
CA GLY A 92 -12.05 -5.75 6.42
C GLY A 92 -10.71 -6.44 6.21
N LEU A 93 -10.55 -7.72 6.56
CA LEU A 93 -9.39 -8.51 6.14
C LEU A 93 -9.55 -8.99 4.70
N VAL A 94 -8.48 -8.94 3.94
CA VAL A 94 -8.30 -9.64 2.67
C VAL A 94 -7.17 -10.65 2.83
N VAL A 95 -7.40 -11.91 2.52
CA VAL A 95 -6.35 -12.89 2.26
C VAL A 95 -6.08 -12.90 0.77
N LEU A 96 -4.85 -12.65 0.34
CA LEU A 96 -4.45 -12.64 -1.07
C LEU A 96 -3.43 -13.74 -1.32
N GLY A 97 -3.83 -14.79 -2.03
CA GLY A 97 -2.95 -15.87 -2.45
C GLY A 97 -2.20 -15.51 -3.74
N VAL A 98 -0.88 -15.71 -3.73
CA VAL A 98 0.00 -15.48 -4.88
C VAL A 98 0.70 -16.80 -5.23
N PRO A 99 0.16 -17.60 -6.17
CA PRO A 99 0.82 -18.81 -6.62
C PRO A 99 2.21 -18.52 -7.17
N SER A 100 3.21 -19.34 -6.79
CA SER A 100 4.58 -19.17 -7.25
C SER A 100 5.29 -20.50 -7.45
N ASN A 101 6.01 -20.62 -8.56
CA ASN A 101 6.81 -21.79 -8.89
C ASN A 101 8.30 -21.64 -8.53
N ASP A 102 8.69 -20.56 -7.83
CA ASP A 102 10.08 -20.23 -7.57
C ASP A 102 10.77 -21.15 -6.57
N PHE A 103 10.00 -21.86 -5.74
CA PHE A 103 10.52 -22.74 -4.71
C PHE A 103 10.31 -24.20 -5.05
N GLY A 104 11.37 -24.80 -5.58
CA GLY A 104 11.41 -26.24 -5.89
C GLY A 104 10.46 -26.70 -7.01
N GLY A 105 9.94 -25.77 -7.81
CA GLY A 105 9.01 -26.10 -8.89
C GLY A 105 7.68 -26.66 -8.38
N GLN A 106 7.23 -26.22 -7.19
CA GLN A 106 6.07 -26.81 -6.50
C GLN A 106 4.72 -26.22 -6.93
N GLU A 107 4.70 -25.34 -7.95
CA GLU A 107 3.48 -24.82 -8.59
C GLU A 107 3.59 -24.91 -10.12
N PRO A 108 3.66 -26.12 -10.70
CA PRO A 108 3.94 -26.27 -12.14
C PRO A 108 2.72 -26.08 -13.03
N HIS A 109 1.51 -26.13 -12.49
CA HIS A 109 0.26 -26.17 -13.25
C HIS A 109 -0.17 -24.80 -13.77
N ALA A 110 -1.15 -24.79 -14.69
CA ALA A 110 -1.82 -23.60 -15.16
C ALA A 110 -2.76 -23.02 -14.08
N GLU A 111 -3.12 -21.76 -14.23
CA GLU A 111 -3.94 -21.01 -13.26
C GLU A 111 -5.30 -21.69 -13.01
N SER A 112 -5.94 -22.23 -14.06
CA SER A 112 -7.20 -22.99 -13.93
C SER A 112 -7.06 -24.22 -13.03
N ASP A 113 -5.97 -24.97 -13.20
CA ASP A 113 -5.73 -26.19 -12.42
C ASP A 113 -5.38 -25.85 -10.96
N ILE A 114 -4.65 -24.75 -10.74
CA ILE A 114 -4.34 -24.23 -9.40
C ILE A 114 -5.63 -23.83 -8.69
N LYS A 115 -6.50 -23.10 -9.37
CA LYS A 115 -7.79 -22.68 -8.83
C LYS A 115 -8.65 -23.88 -8.47
N ASP A 116 -8.80 -24.83 -9.39
CA ASP A 116 -9.59 -26.03 -9.18
C ASP A 116 -9.05 -26.89 -8.02
N PHE A 117 -7.73 -26.98 -7.90
CA PHE A 117 -7.07 -27.65 -6.78
C PHE A 117 -7.41 -26.97 -5.45
N CYS A 118 -7.29 -25.65 -5.36
CA CYS A 118 -7.54 -24.88 -4.14
C CYS A 118 -9.01 -24.94 -3.72
N VAL A 119 -9.94 -24.80 -4.67
CA VAL A 119 -11.38 -24.87 -4.41
C VAL A 119 -11.79 -26.27 -3.98
N THR A 120 -11.35 -27.30 -4.72
CA THR A 120 -11.78 -28.69 -4.49
C THR A 120 -11.25 -29.24 -3.17
N ASN A 121 -9.98 -28.97 -2.83
CA ASN A 121 -9.33 -29.59 -1.68
C ASN A 121 -9.47 -28.78 -0.38
N PHE A 122 -9.62 -27.44 -0.48
CA PHE A 122 -9.59 -26.56 0.68
C PHE A 122 -10.78 -25.58 0.76
N GLY A 123 -11.67 -25.58 -0.26
CA GLY A 123 -12.80 -24.67 -0.33
C GLY A 123 -12.39 -23.19 -0.44
N VAL A 124 -11.22 -22.92 -1.04
CA VAL A 124 -10.68 -21.56 -1.15
C VAL A 124 -11.62 -20.69 -1.96
N ASP A 125 -12.05 -19.55 -1.36
CA ASP A 125 -12.84 -18.51 -1.98
C ASP A 125 -12.23 -17.10 -1.78
N PHE A 126 -11.07 -17.00 -1.14
CA PHE A 126 -10.33 -15.76 -1.09
C PHE A 126 -9.63 -15.44 -2.42
N PRO A 127 -9.37 -14.14 -2.73
CA PRO A 127 -8.73 -13.74 -3.96
C PRO A 127 -7.34 -14.36 -4.15
N MET A 128 -7.08 -14.80 -5.38
CA MET A 128 -5.79 -15.32 -5.82
C MET A 128 -5.34 -14.60 -7.09
N THR A 129 -4.03 -14.42 -7.26
CA THR A 129 -3.45 -13.86 -8.48
C THR A 129 -3.11 -14.96 -9.49
N THR A 130 -2.81 -14.58 -10.74
CA THR A 130 -2.03 -15.44 -11.64
C THR A 130 -0.68 -15.77 -11.00
N LYS A 131 -0.02 -16.80 -11.49
CA LYS A 131 1.29 -17.23 -11.00
C LYS A 131 2.34 -16.11 -11.16
N GLN A 132 3.07 -15.83 -10.09
CA GLN A 132 4.06 -14.76 -10.04
C GLN A 132 5.45 -15.28 -9.69
N HIS A 133 6.49 -14.57 -10.17
CA HIS A 133 7.79 -14.63 -9.54
C HIS A 133 7.77 -13.78 -8.27
N VAL A 134 8.26 -14.32 -7.17
CA VAL A 134 8.27 -13.65 -5.86
C VAL A 134 9.69 -13.40 -5.35
N ILE A 135 10.71 -13.94 -6.05
CA ILE A 135 12.14 -13.74 -5.76
C ILE A 135 12.95 -13.45 -7.04
N GLY A 136 14.14 -12.90 -6.85
CA GLY A 136 15.11 -12.66 -7.92
C GLY A 136 14.76 -11.46 -8.82
N PRO A 137 15.49 -11.31 -9.95
CA PRO A 137 15.38 -10.11 -10.81
C PRO A 137 14.01 -9.96 -11.46
N ASN A 138 13.28 -11.07 -11.64
CA ASN A 138 11.95 -11.10 -12.25
C ASN A 138 10.81 -11.04 -11.22
N ALA A 139 11.12 -10.90 -9.93
CA ALA A 139 10.10 -10.78 -8.89
C ALA A 139 9.11 -9.66 -9.21
N HIS A 140 7.83 -9.91 -8.90
CA HIS A 140 6.78 -8.90 -9.04
C HIS A 140 7.16 -7.62 -8.30
N PRO A 141 6.84 -6.42 -8.82
CA PRO A 141 7.26 -5.14 -8.24
C PRO A 141 6.92 -4.98 -6.75
N LEU A 142 5.76 -5.48 -6.30
CA LEU A 142 5.38 -5.45 -4.88
C LEU A 142 6.38 -6.21 -4.00
N TYR A 143 6.87 -7.38 -4.41
CA TYR A 143 7.88 -8.13 -3.63
C TYR A 143 9.23 -7.40 -3.60
N LYS A 144 9.59 -6.71 -4.69
CA LYS A 144 10.79 -5.86 -4.71
C LYS A 144 10.65 -4.66 -3.78
N TRP A 145 9.45 -4.06 -3.76
CA TRP A 145 9.14 -2.97 -2.83
C TRP A 145 9.26 -3.45 -1.38
N ILE A 146 8.69 -4.61 -1.02
CA ILE A 146 8.83 -5.18 0.33
C ILE A 146 10.30 -5.34 0.74
N VAL A 147 11.14 -5.84 -0.17
CA VAL A 147 12.58 -5.98 0.10
C VAL A 147 13.26 -4.63 0.27
N ASN A 148 12.88 -3.62 -0.51
CA ASN A 148 13.40 -2.27 -0.35
C ASN A 148 13.01 -1.62 0.98
N GLU A 149 11.77 -1.85 1.45
CA GLU A 149 11.26 -1.30 2.72
C GLU A 149 11.83 -2.02 3.95
N ALA A 150 11.90 -3.36 3.91
CA ALA A 150 12.22 -4.17 5.10
C ALA A 150 13.58 -4.88 5.03
N GLY A 151 14.34 -4.69 3.94
CA GLY A 151 15.67 -5.27 3.73
C GLY A 151 15.62 -6.68 3.12
N GLU A 152 16.80 -7.17 2.69
CA GLU A 152 16.97 -8.45 1.97
C GLU A 152 16.45 -9.68 2.76
N ASP A 153 16.46 -9.61 4.08
CA ASP A 153 15.96 -10.69 4.93
C ASP A 153 14.44 -10.85 4.90
N SER A 154 13.72 -9.86 4.37
CA SER A 154 12.26 -9.89 4.18
C SER A 154 11.84 -10.67 2.93
N ALA A 155 12.73 -10.98 2.00
CA ALA A 155 12.40 -11.78 0.84
C ALA A 155 11.83 -13.15 1.23
N PRO A 156 10.83 -13.68 0.49
CA PRO A 156 10.31 -15.01 0.76
C PRO A 156 11.43 -16.05 0.64
N ARG A 157 11.58 -16.89 1.67
CA ARG A 157 12.60 -17.97 1.66
C ARG A 157 12.01 -19.33 1.28
N TRP A 158 10.69 -19.43 1.24
CA TRP A 158 9.95 -20.63 0.85
C TRP A 158 8.49 -20.31 0.54
N ASN A 159 7.74 -21.26 0.02
CA ASN A 159 6.29 -21.15 -0.13
C ASN A 159 5.60 -20.88 1.21
N PHE A 160 4.46 -20.22 1.20
CA PHE A 160 3.67 -19.83 2.39
C PHE A 160 4.40 -18.85 3.32
N HIS A 161 5.27 -18.00 2.80
CA HIS A 161 5.73 -16.80 3.50
C HIS A 161 4.58 -15.77 3.51
N LYS A 162 4.42 -15.04 4.59
CA LYS A 162 3.29 -14.12 4.77
C LYS A 162 3.78 -12.70 4.99
N TYR A 163 3.04 -11.75 4.43
CA TYR A 163 3.20 -10.32 4.66
C TYR A 163 1.86 -9.74 5.06
N LEU A 164 1.86 -8.86 6.04
CA LEU A 164 0.70 -8.09 6.45
C LEU A 164 0.85 -6.67 5.96
N ILE A 165 -0.12 -6.19 5.22
CA ILE A 165 -0.21 -4.83 4.71
C ILE A 165 -1.36 -4.16 5.45
N GLY A 166 -1.09 -3.00 6.02
CA GLY A 166 -2.06 -2.18 6.72
C GLY A 166 -3.08 -1.53 5.79
N PRO A 167 -4.15 -0.94 6.35
CA PRO A 167 -5.18 -0.25 5.56
C PRO A 167 -4.67 0.99 4.82
N ASP A 168 -3.51 1.50 5.20
CA ASP A 168 -2.76 2.61 4.58
C ASP A 168 -1.79 2.16 3.47
N GLY A 169 -1.68 0.83 3.25
CA GLY A 169 -0.75 0.26 2.28
C GLY A 169 0.66 0.03 2.80
N GLU A 170 0.94 0.35 4.07
CA GLU A 170 2.25 0.14 4.67
C GLU A 170 2.47 -1.33 5.08
N LEU A 171 3.74 -1.77 5.05
CA LEU A 171 4.09 -3.11 5.53
C LEU A 171 4.03 -3.16 7.06
N ALA A 172 3.06 -3.93 7.60
CA ALA A 172 2.80 -4.03 9.03
C ALA A 172 3.41 -5.27 9.69
N GLY A 173 3.77 -6.31 8.92
CA GLY A 173 4.37 -7.52 9.48
C GLY A 173 4.79 -8.52 8.42
N LEU A 174 5.62 -9.49 8.84
CA LEU A 174 6.04 -10.60 7.98
C LEU A 174 6.32 -11.86 8.82
N TRP A 175 6.02 -13.04 8.27
CA TRP A 175 6.24 -14.31 8.96
C TRP A 175 6.73 -15.38 8.00
N PRO A 176 7.68 -16.21 8.43
CA PRO A 176 8.17 -17.34 7.65
C PRO A 176 7.10 -18.41 7.47
N SER A 177 7.32 -19.30 6.52
CA SER A 177 6.41 -20.38 6.12
C SER A 177 5.89 -21.23 7.27
N ARG A 178 6.73 -21.50 8.32
CA ARG A 178 6.39 -22.34 9.45
C ARG A 178 5.29 -21.79 10.37
N VAL A 179 5.08 -20.46 10.37
CA VAL A 179 4.05 -19.82 11.19
C VAL A 179 2.69 -20.08 10.54
N ASN A 180 1.77 -20.68 11.30
CA ASN A 180 0.44 -20.97 10.79
C ASN A 180 -0.39 -19.68 10.70
N PRO A 181 -1.21 -19.49 9.63
CA PRO A 181 -2.02 -18.28 9.47
C PRO A 181 -2.95 -17.94 10.64
N THR A 182 -3.37 -18.94 11.42
CA THR A 182 -4.24 -18.78 12.60
C THR A 182 -3.49 -18.69 13.92
N ASP A 183 -2.16 -18.67 13.90
CA ASP A 183 -1.38 -18.50 15.13
C ASP A 183 -1.62 -17.11 15.74
N ALA A 184 -1.57 -17.05 17.06
CA ALA A 184 -1.86 -15.83 17.84
C ALA A 184 -1.00 -14.63 17.43
N GLU A 185 0.23 -14.86 16.94
CA GLU A 185 1.11 -13.80 16.49
C GLU A 185 0.62 -13.11 15.20
N ILE A 186 -0.01 -13.86 14.28
CA ILE A 186 -0.60 -13.30 13.05
C ILE A 186 -1.94 -12.64 13.38
N VAL A 187 -2.82 -13.36 14.08
CA VAL A 187 -4.15 -12.85 14.45
C VAL A 187 -4.02 -11.57 15.31
N GLY A 188 -3.11 -11.57 16.29
CA GLY A 188 -2.86 -10.42 17.14
C GLY A 188 -2.26 -9.21 16.42
N ALA A 189 -1.61 -9.41 15.25
CA ALA A 189 -1.16 -8.33 14.40
C ALA A 189 -2.27 -7.80 13.47
N ILE A 190 -3.19 -8.67 13.04
CA ILE A 190 -4.32 -8.31 12.18
C ILE A 190 -5.37 -7.50 12.94
N GLU A 191 -5.82 -7.98 14.11
CA GLU A 191 -6.99 -7.43 14.79
C GLU A 191 -6.93 -5.92 15.09
N PRO A 192 -5.79 -5.35 15.54
CA PRO A 192 -5.68 -3.91 15.80
C PRO A 192 -5.73 -3.03 14.54
N LEU A 193 -5.49 -3.62 13.35
CA LEU A 193 -5.47 -2.90 12.08
C LEU A 193 -6.82 -2.94 11.35
N LEU A 194 -7.76 -3.81 11.79
CA LEU A 194 -9.07 -3.92 11.15
C LEU A 194 -9.86 -2.63 11.34
N PRO A 195 -10.58 -2.15 10.31
CA PRO A 195 -11.45 -0.99 10.44
C PRO A 195 -12.57 -1.25 11.49
N GLU A 196 -13.00 -0.17 12.16
CA GLU A 196 -14.09 -0.19 13.15
C GLU A 196 -15.47 -0.45 12.52
#